data_eb595e302d0c3f9be950d6dbf3ce814e
#
_entry.id   eb595e302d0c3f9be950d6dbf3ce814e
#
_cell.length_a   1.000
_cell.length_b   1.000
_cell.length_c   1.000
_cell.angle_alpha   90.00
_cell.angle_beta   90.00
_cell.angle_gamma   90.00
#
_symmetry.space_group_name_H-M   'P 1'
#
loop_
_entity.id
_entity.type
_entity.pdbx_description
1 polymer ?
#
loop_
_entity_poly.entity_id
_entity_poly.type
_entity_poly.pdbx_seq_one_letter_code
_entity_poly.pdbx_strand_id
1 'polypeptide(L)'
;MLVAASAASAQSPVPPELLRYPELVLVNGKVLTVDKAFTVAEAVAVRDGKIFAVGTTADIRRLTGPETQVIDLAGKSVTPGFIDSDGDNAFAGGDLYKDTQINGKVGAMVRGAGVPAMLEQVKALVATAAPGSPVYIRLADEYLNDLAKLTSKDIDPISPNNPLMLCLTTDSVVNTQMLERAFAAGLPRDQFGIVKDANGKPTGQLFAAASGMVGWNLRDWPVLADDIFNEQEKLNDRFLRVGVTTVTGHASGYTVTIMSQLYHQNRLKLRIRPDVDFVRQNPLAEQFLRRTPNLVNFGLGDGMIRIVGAAVGPVDGASDDGSILTNEPKLRVHPDLQGTQYGRNKWTGTTFTGRHWIDLSPAERAKTEAGTVMLLRKHGWNVGGNHNMGSQAATIALQTMLDANAQPGIKVPLMLGRNALDHNLIWDEKSIALAKQLGDQVAFGLNSELWSPRVVRGEETLFAQYGERLSRIQPVKTLVDNGVHVHFEGGKPDEPPMWRIERFVTRVDRFQTRSERARAKAGAGARQTERTWGLDQVVDRKQALRMVTSDAAFFIGDEKLLGSIEKGKYADLVVLSGDYMAVPDDGIDELEPVITIVGGKVVFDGRK
;
A
#
# COMPACT_ATOMS: atom_id res chain seq x y z
N MET A 1 34.99 38.26 -63.35
CA MET A 1 34.22 37.12 -62.75
C MET A 1 35.08 36.48 -61.66
N LEU A 2 34.85 36.83 -60.42
CA LEU A 2 35.46 36.15 -59.29
C LEU A 2 34.49 35.09 -58.83
N VAL A 3 34.90 33.83 -58.90
CA VAL A 3 34.18 32.71 -58.34
C VAL A 3 34.60 32.61 -56.89
N ALA A 4 33.70 32.96 -55.96
CA ALA A 4 33.88 32.71 -54.51
C ALA A 4 33.59 31.24 -54.23
N ALA A 5 34.62 30.45 -53.95
CA ALA A 5 34.51 29.13 -53.44
C ALA A 5 34.12 29.24 -51.94
N SER A 6 32.87 28.88 -51.59
CA SER A 6 32.45 28.70 -50.19
C SER A 6 33.12 27.44 -49.67
N ALA A 7 34.08 27.59 -48.77
CA ALA A 7 34.62 26.48 -47.99
C ALA A 7 33.56 26.07 -46.99
N ALA A 8 32.92 24.92 -47.22
CA ALA A 8 32.14 24.25 -46.20
C ALA A 8 33.11 23.83 -45.08
N SER A 9 33.02 24.46 -43.92
CA SER A 9 33.78 24.02 -42.75
C SER A 9 33.28 22.63 -42.34
N ALA A 10 34.06 21.61 -42.63
CA ALA A 10 33.85 20.30 -42.06
C ALA A 10 34.00 20.42 -40.53
N GLN A 11 32.93 20.34 -39.80
CA GLN A 11 32.99 20.22 -38.34
C GLN A 11 33.88 19.01 -38.02
N SER A 12 34.93 19.24 -37.23
CA SER A 12 35.78 18.15 -36.74
C SER A 12 34.88 17.12 -36.02
N PRO A 13 35.03 15.82 -36.28
CA PRO A 13 34.26 14.81 -35.59
C PRO A 13 34.48 14.94 -34.08
N VAL A 14 33.40 14.87 -33.32
CA VAL A 14 33.48 14.88 -31.86
C VAL A 14 34.40 13.74 -31.43
N PRO A 15 35.41 13.99 -30.56
CA PRO A 15 36.29 12.93 -30.07
C PRO A 15 35.49 11.78 -29.48
N PRO A 16 35.81 10.52 -29.76
CA PRO A 16 35.06 9.36 -29.26
C PRO A 16 34.86 9.36 -27.74
N GLU A 17 35.83 9.91 -27.00
CA GLU A 17 35.83 10.01 -25.53
C GLU A 17 34.74 10.95 -25.02
N LEU A 18 34.25 11.84 -25.84
CA LEU A 18 33.17 12.77 -25.54
C LEU A 18 31.79 12.23 -25.94
N LEU A 19 31.74 11.09 -26.65
CA LEU A 19 30.51 10.43 -27.04
C LEU A 19 30.00 9.56 -25.89
N ARG A 20 28.81 9.87 -25.41
CA ARG A 20 28.12 9.06 -24.39
C ARG A 20 27.06 8.20 -25.05
N TYR A 21 27.38 6.95 -25.28
CA TYR A 21 26.44 5.97 -25.82
C TYR A 21 25.47 5.48 -24.73
N PRO A 22 24.29 4.96 -25.10
CA PRO A 22 23.44 4.21 -24.19
C PRO A 22 24.19 3.01 -23.57
N GLU A 23 23.99 2.76 -22.30
CA GLU A 23 24.53 1.57 -21.62
C GLU A 23 23.76 0.31 -22.02
N LEU A 24 22.47 0.47 -22.31
CA LEU A 24 21.57 -0.63 -22.61
C LEU A 24 20.60 -0.25 -23.71
N VAL A 25 20.38 -1.17 -24.65
CA VAL A 25 19.26 -1.10 -25.61
C VAL A 25 18.48 -2.41 -25.62
N LEU A 26 17.17 -2.32 -25.69
CA LEU A 26 16.27 -3.44 -25.92
C LEU A 26 15.68 -3.27 -27.33
N VAL A 27 15.77 -4.30 -28.16
CA VAL A 27 15.43 -4.23 -29.60
C VAL A 27 14.59 -5.42 -30.05
N ASN A 28 13.95 -5.33 -31.21
CA ASN A 28 13.14 -6.40 -31.82
C ASN A 28 11.98 -6.84 -30.93
N GLY A 29 11.27 -5.93 -30.28
CA GLY A 29 10.16 -6.26 -29.39
C GLY A 29 8.93 -5.40 -29.59
N LYS A 30 8.08 -5.41 -28.59
CA LYS A 30 6.90 -4.56 -28.46
C LYS A 30 7.02 -3.72 -27.19
N VAL A 31 7.53 -2.52 -27.33
CA VAL A 31 7.70 -1.57 -26.21
C VAL A 31 6.38 -0.85 -26.03
N LEU A 32 5.62 -1.26 -25.00
CA LEU A 32 4.36 -0.64 -24.60
C LEU A 32 4.69 0.59 -23.76
N THR A 33 4.66 1.76 -24.38
CA THR A 33 5.17 2.96 -23.71
C THR A 33 4.31 3.42 -22.55
N VAL A 34 3.03 3.08 -22.56
CA VAL A 34 2.02 3.55 -21.58
C VAL A 34 1.99 5.09 -21.48
N ASP A 35 2.44 5.78 -22.53
CA ASP A 35 2.23 7.20 -22.69
C ASP A 35 0.73 7.51 -22.89
N LYS A 36 0.37 8.78 -22.99
CA LYS A 36 -1.03 9.19 -23.17
C LYS A 36 -1.69 8.52 -24.37
N ALA A 37 -0.94 8.31 -25.47
CA ALA A 37 -1.43 7.69 -26.69
C ALA A 37 -1.38 6.15 -26.66
N PHE A 38 -0.73 5.57 -25.65
CA PHE A 38 -0.41 4.14 -25.58
C PHE A 38 0.37 3.67 -26.82
N THR A 39 1.43 4.38 -27.15
CA THR A 39 2.29 4.07 -28.29
C THR A 39 2.95 2.71 -28.11
N VAL A 40 3.05 1.94 -29.20
CA VAL A 40 3.80 0.68 -29.25
C VAL A 40 5.00 0.90 -30.15
N ALA A 41 6.21 0.86 -29.59
CA ALA A 41 7.46 0.97 -30.33
C ALA A 41 8.14 -0.40 -30.45
N GLU A 42 9.24 -0.48 -31.20
CA GLU A 42 9.99 -1.73 -31.40
C GLU A 42 11.19 -1.85 -30.44
N ALA A 43 11.69 -0.71 -29.95
CA ALA A 43 12.94 -0.66 -29.21
C ALA A 43 13.01 0.55 -28.27
N VAL A 44 13.87 0.44 -27.25
CA VAL A 44 14.18 1.49 -26.30
C VAL A 44 15.68 1.52 -25.98
N ALA A 45 16.23 2.74 -25.85
CA ALA A 45 17.60 2.98 -25.42
C ALA A 45 17.62 3.61 -24.03
N VAL A 46 18.56 3.19 -23.21
CA VAL A 46 18.74 3.64 -21.83
C VAL A 46 20.12 4.28 -21.68
N ARG A 47 20.16 5.48 -21.08
CA ARG A 47 21.38 6.18 -20.77
C ARG A 47 21.27 6.92 -19.43
N ASP A 48 22.31 6.80 -18.60
CA ASP A 48 22.35 7.41 -17.25
C ASP A 48 21.15 6.99 -16.37
N GLY A 49 20.74 5.72 -16.48
CA GLY A 49 19.61 5.18 -15.74
C GLY A 49 18.24 5.68 -16.19
N LYS A 50 18.15 6.39 -17.31
CA LYS A 50 16.92 7.00 -17.84
C LYS A 50 16.64 6.54 -19.26
N ILE A 51 15.37 6.62 -19.65
CA ILE A 51 14.96 6.44 -21.03
C ILE A 51 15.60 7.55 -21.89
N PHE A 52 16.47 7.15 -22.80
CA PHE A 52 17.15 8.06 -23.70
C PHE A 52 16.38 8.25 -25.01
N ALA A 53 15.92 7.16 -25.60
CA ALA A 53 15.15 7.17 -26.83
C ALA A 53 14.21 5.96 -26.91
N VAL A 54 13.11 6.13 -27.62
CA VAL A 54 12.11 5.08 -27.95
C VAL A 54 11.84 5.18 -29.44
N GLY A 55 11.77 4.08 -30.17
CA GLY A 55 11.54 4.12 -31.61
C GLY A 55 11.59 2.75 -32.28
N THR A 56 11.95 2.76 -33.57
CA THR A 56 12.17 1.52 -34.33
C THR A 56 13.48 0.84 -33.90
N THR A 57 13.57 -0.46 -34.10
CA THR A 57 14.81 -1.22 -33.89
C THR A 57 15.97 -0.63 -34.68
N ALA A 58 15.74 -0.19 -35.93
CA ALA A 58 16.77 0.39 -36.78
C ALA A 58 17.32 1.69 -36.18
N ASP A 59 16.45 2.57 -35.69
CA ASP A 59 16.87 3.85 -35.12
C ASP A 59 17.63 3.67 -33.81
N ILE A 60 17.16 2.79 -32.96
CA ILE A 60 17.79 2.52 -31.65
C ILE A 60 19.16 1.83 -31.82
N ARG A 61 19.30 0.92 -32.78
CA ARG A 61 20.60 0.28 -33.09
C ARG A 61 21.66 1.28 -33.54
N ARG A 62 21.29 2.37 -34.20
CA ARG A 62 22.23 3.44 -34.60
C ARG A 62 22.82 4.20 -33.41
N LEU A 63 22.22 4.11 -32.24
CA LEU A 63 22.66 4.78 -31.02
C LEU A 63 23.66 3.93 -30.23
N THR A 64 23.91 2.67 -30.62
CA THR A 64 24.78 1.76 -29.87
C THR A 64 26.26 2.12 -30.07
N GLY A 65 27.02 1.99 -28.99
CA GLY A 65 28.48 2.09 -28.99
C GLY A 65 29.14 0.76 -28.63
N PRO A 66 30.48 0.72 -28.53
CA PRO A 66 31.22 -0.51 -28.26
C PRO A 66 30.85 -1.23 -26.96
N GLU A 67 30.48 -0.47 -25.92
CA GLU A 67 30.14 -0.96 -24.57
C GLU A 67 28.64 -1.12 -24.39
N THR A 68 27.80 -0.81 -25.38
CA THR A 68 26.34 -0.90 -25.25
C THR A 68 25.89 -2.35 -25.15
N GLN A 69 25.27 -2.69 -24.05
CA GLN A 69 24.58 -3.98 -23.92
C GLN A 69 23.33 -4.01 -24.81
N VAL A 70 23.20 -5.03 -25.63
CA VAL A 70 22.03 -5.23 -26.51
C VAL A 70 21.24 -6.45 -26.05
N ILE A 71 19.97 -6.23 -25.73
CA ILE A 71 19.01 -7.31 -25.42
C ILE A 71 18.05 -7.44 -26.58
N ASP A 72 18.05 -8.61 -27.23
CA ASP A 72 17.06 -8.96 -28.25
C ASP A 72 15.80 -9.50 -27.56
N LEU A 73 14.70 -8.84 -27.82
CA LEU A 73 13.41 -9.16 -27.21
C LEU A 73 12.69 -10.33 -27.90
N ALA A 74 13.06 -10.62 -29.13
CA ALA A 74 12.45 -11.68 -29.95
C ALA A 74 10.90 -11.59 -29.95
N GLY A 75 10.36 -10.40 -30.16
CA GLY A 75 8.92 -10.12 -30.24
C GLY A 75 8.19 -9.98 -28.90
N LYS A 76 8.87 -10.15 -27.75
CA LYS A 76 8.29 -10.01 -26.42
C LYS A 76 7.93 -8.56 -26.10
N SER A 77 6.95 -8.41 -25.20
CA SER A 77 6.57 -7.09 -24.71
C SER A 77 7.52 -6.57 -23.63
N VAL A 78 7.75 -5.26 -23.70
CA VAL A 78 8.38 -4.47 -22.62
C VAL A 78 7.35 -3.49 -22.10
N THR A 79 7.18 -3.44 -20.79
CA THR A 79 6.31 -2.50 -20.08
C THR A 79 7.14 -1.59 -19.20
N PRO A 80 6.61 -0.45 -18.72
CA PRO A 80 7.18 0.24 -17.56
C PRO A 80 7.25 -0.73 -16.37
N GLY A 81 8.16 -0.48 -15.45
CA GLY A 81 8.20 -1.21 -14.19
C GLY A 81 6.89 -1.07 -13.44
N PHE A 82 6.42 -2.17 -12.84
CA PHE A 82 5.20 -2.16 -12.06
C PHE A 82 5.41 -1.46 -10.73
N ILE A 83 4.38 -0.75 -10.28
CA ILE A 83 4.36 -0.03 -9.01
C ILE A 83 3.33 -0.70 -8.11
N ASP A 84 3.77 -1.13 -6.96
CA ASP A 84 2.94 -1.74 -5.93
C ASP A 84 2.68 -0.73 -4.81
N SER A 85 1.41 -0.45 -4.52
CA SER A 85 1.03 0.62 -3.62
C SER A 85 0.45 0.17 -2.28
N ASP A 86 0.26 -1.11 -2.07
CA ASP A 86 -0.06 -1.71 -0.77
C ASP A 86 1.19 -2.44 -0.24
N GLY A 87 2.30 -1.72 -0.26
CA GLY A 87 3.61 -2.23 0.10
C GLY A 87 3.82 -2.48 1.59
N ASP A 88 2.77 -2.50 2.40
CA ASP A 88 2.86 -2.85 3.83
C ASP A 88 3.60 -4.17 4.02
N ASN A 89 3.37 -5.13 3.12
CA ASN A 89 4.13 -6.38 3.12
C ASN A 89 5.58 -6.21 2.60
N ALA A 90 5.85 -5.26 1.73
CA ALA A 90 7.22 -4.94 1.30
C ALA A 90 8.01 -4.25 2.43
N PHE A 91 7.32 -3.54 3.29
CA PHE A 91 7.86 -2.91 4.48
C PHE A 91 7.81 -3.83 5.72
N ALA A 92 7.33 -5.04 5.54
CA ALA A 92 7.19 -6.04 6.59
C ALA A 92 8.52 -6.69 7.02
N GLY A 93 9.67 -6.14 6.66
CA GLY A 93 10.95 -6.58 7.22
C GLY A 93 10.90 -6.67 8.75
N GLY A 94 10.13 -5.73 9.37
CA GLY A 94 9.75 -5.85 10.76
C GLY A 94 8.77 -7.00 11.06
N ASP A 95 7.88 -7.36 10.15
CA ASP A 95 6.87 -8.41 10.36
C ASP A 95 7.40 -9.81 10.03
N LEU A 96 8.25 -9.97 9.03
CA LEU A 96 9.02 -11.20 8.81
C LEU A 96 9.87 -11.52 10.03
N TYR A 97 10.39 -10.50 10.67
CA TYR A 97 11.12 -10.63 11.90
C TYR A 97 10.21 -10.94 13.11
N LYS A 98 8.91 -10.59 13.05
CA LYS A 98 7.92 -11.04 14.04
C LYS A 98 7.73 -12.55 14.00
N ASP A 99 7.72 -13.15 12.82
CA ASP A 99 7.59 -14.59 12.65
C ASP A 99 8.88 -15.34 13.02
N THR A 100 10.02 -14.67 12.97
CA THR A 100 11.34 -15.30 13.10
C THR A 100 12.10 -15.01 14.40
N GLN A 101 11.59 -14.36 15.45
CA GLN A 101 12.31 -14.29 16.74
C GLN A 101 12.76 -12.94 17.30
N ILE A 102 12.12 -11.85 17.04
CA ILE A 102 12.41 -10.61 17.78
C ILE A 102 12.04 -10.70 19.24
N ASN A 103 12.59 -11.34 20.06
CA ASN A 103 12.30 -11.71 21.44
C ASN A 103 11.70 -13.10 21.57
N GLY A 104 12.00 -13.98 20.63
CA GLY A 104 11.73 -15.40 20.70
C GLY A 104 10.26 -15.80 20.77
N LYS A 105 9.31 -14.86 20.97
CA LYS A 105 7.93 -15.20 21.36
C LYS A 105 6.92 -14.09 21.20
N VAL A 106 7.34 -12.89 20.88
CA VAL A 106 6.51 -11.72 20.66
C VAL A 106 6.09 -11.69 19.20
N GLY A 107 4.87 -12.04 18.88
CA GLY A 107 4.37 -12.07 17.51
C GLY A 107 3.68 -13.37 17.14
N ALA A 108 3.63 -14.31 18.06
CA ALA A 108 2.81 -15.51 17.88
C ALA A 108 1.37 -15.09 17.61
N MET A 109 0.83 -15.47 16.46
CA MET A 109 -0.58 -15.34 16.17
C MET A 109 -1.31 -16.49 16.89
N VAL A 110 -2.07 -16.16 17.92
CA VAL A 110 -2.92 -17.13 18.61
C VAL A 110 -4.17 -17.40 17.78
N ARG A 111 -4.44 -18.67 17.51
CA ARG A 111 -5.58 -19.17 16.73
C ARG A 111 -6.30 -20.30 17.47
N GLY A 112 -7.56 -20.52 17.15
CA GLY A 112 -8.34 -21.71 17.56
C GLY A 112 -9.28 -21.49 18.75
N ALA A 113 -9.96 -22.38 19.14
CA ALA A 113 -11.03 -22.80 20.06
C ALA A 113 -11.43 -21.87 21.24
N GLY A 114 -11.94 -20.64 20.98
CA GLY A 114 -12.65 -19.84 22.00
C GLY A 114 -11.75 -19.14 23.03
N VAL A 115 -12.34 -18.17 23.76
CA VAL A 115 -11.61 -17.29 24.69
C VAL A 115 -10.81 -18.03 25.77
N PRO A 116 -11.36 -19.07 26.46
CA PRO A 116 -10.60 -19.75 27.50
C PRO A 116 -9.31 -20.40 26.95
N ALA A 117 -9.38 -21.08 25.81
CA ALA A 117 -8.23 -21.72 25.20
C ALA A 117 -7.24 -20.68 24.64
N MET A 118 -7.72 -19.57 24.13
CA MET A 118 -6.90 -18.43 23.72
C MET A 118 -6.12 -17.87 24.91
N LEU A 119 -6.77 -17.62 26.05
CA LEU A 119 -6.11 -17.10 27.25
C LEU A 119 -5.05 -18.08 27.82
N GLU A 120 -5.29 -19.39 27.76
CA GLU A 120 -4.28 -20.39 28.14
C GLU A 120 -3.06 -20.38 27.18
N GLN A 121 -3.28 -20.21 25.87
CA GLN A 121 -2.17 -20.04 24.92
C GLN A 121 -1.39 -18.75 25.20
N VAL A 122 -2.08 -17.64 25.46
CA VAL A 122 -1.47 -16.37 25.85
C VAL A 122 -0.62 -16.53 27.10
N LYS A 123 -1.16 -17.18 28.13
CA LYS A 123 -0.44 -17.47 29.38
C LYS A 123 0.83 -18.28 29.16
N ALA A 124 0.76 -19.31 28.32
CA ALA A 124 1.91 -20.11 27.96
C ALA A 124 3.00 -19.29 27.25
N LEU A 125 2.61 -18.38 26.36
CA LEU A 125 3.52 -17.46 25.68
C LEU A 125 4.16 -16.45 26.66
N VAL A 126 3.36 -15.84 27.53
CA VAL A 126 3.84 -14.92 28.57
C VAL A 126 4.86 -15.59 29.49
N ALA A 127 4.62 -16.83 29.90
CA ALA A 127 5.53 -17.59 30.76
C ALA A 127 6.93 -17.78 30.19
N THR A 128 7.11 -17.56 28.91
CA THR A 128 8.40 -17.68 28.22
C THR A 128 9.14 -16.34 28.13
N ALA A 129 8.51 -15.24 28.47
CA ALA A 129 9.13 -13.92 28.45
C ALA A 129 9.95 -13.68 29.73
N ALA A 130 11.02 -12.90 29.60
CA ALA A 130 11.77 -12.46 30.78
C ALA A 130 10.87 -11.56 31.67
N PRO A 131 10.94 -11.70 33.00
CA PRO A 131 10.14 -10.86 33.89
C PRO A 131 10.39 -9.34 33.63
N GLY A 132 9.31 -8.57 33.61
CA GLY A 132 9.33 -7.13 33.34
C GLY A 132 9.43 -6.73 31.86
N SER A 133 9.77 -7.66 30.97
CA SER A 133 9.78 -7.35 29.53
C SER A 133 8.35 -7.26 28.97
N PRO A 134 8.08 -6.29 28.06
CA PRO A 134 6.76 -6.16 27.46
C PRO A 134 6.49 -7.33 26.49
N VAL A 135 5.26 -7.83 26.52
CA VAL A 135 4.78 -8.92 25.67
C VAL A 135 3.66 -8.41 24.76
N TYR A 136 3.82 -8.62 23.46
CA TYR A 136 2.85 -8.24 22.44
C TYR A 136 2.37 -9.51 21.73
N ILE A 137 1.09 -9.81 21.78
CA ILE A 137 0.52 -10.98 21.14
C ILE A 137 -0.56 -10.53 20.16
N ARG A 138 -0.38 -10.89 18.90
CA ARG A 138 -1.42 -10.70 17.89
C ARG A 138 -2.40 -11.87 17.96
N LEU A 139 -3.69 -11.54 18.02
CA LEU A 139 -4.76 -12.50 17.91
C LEU A 139 -5.21 -12.64 16.46
N ALA A 140 -5.72 -13.81 16.09
CA ALA A 140 -6.40 -13.99 14.82
C ALA A 140 -7.73 -13.22 14.78
N ASP A 141 -8.18 -12.83 13.59
CA ASP A 141 -9.38 -12.01 13.40
C ASP A 141 -10.66 -12.66 13.96
N GLU A 142 -10.67 -13.99 14.11
CA GLU A 142 -11.77 -14.73 14.75
C GLU A 142 -12.04 -14.32 16.20
N TYR A 143 -11.07 -13.70 16.88
CA TYR A 143 -11.22 -13.21 18.26
C TYR A 143 -11.69 -11.76 18.37
N LEU A 144 -12.07 -11.16 17.25
CA LEU A 144 -12.46 -9.76 17.21
C LEU A 144 -13.55 -9.41 18.21
N ASN A 145 -14.64 -10.18 18.22
CA ASN A 145 -15.77 -9.98 19.12
C ASN A 145 -15.45 -10.30 20.58
N ASP A 146 -14.52 -11.20 20.79
CA ASP A 146 -14.12 -11.65 22.11
C ASP A 146 -13.17 -10.65 22.76
N LEU A 147 -12.24 -10.06 21.97
CA LEU A 147 -11.35 -9.01 22.47
C LEU A 147 -12.15 -7.81 23.01
N ALA A 148 -13.28 -7.48 22.36
CA ALA A 148 -14.15 -6.39 22.79
C ALA A 148 -14.80 -6.60 24.17
N LYS A 149 -14.86 -7.84 24.63
CA LYS A 149 -15.44 -8.21 25.94
C LYS A 149 -14.38 -8.27 27.05
N LEU A 150 -13.10 -8.37 26.67
CA LEU A 150 -11.99 -8.46 27.63
C LEU A 150 -11.57 -7.07 28.15
N THR A 151 -11.06 -7.06 29.36
CA THR A 151 -10.52 -5.88 30.05
C THR A 151 -9.17 -6.21 30.68
N SER A 152 -8.48 -5.22 31.26
CA SER A 152 -7.28 -5.47 32.06
C SER A 152 -7.51 -6.53 33.15
N LYS A 153 -8.70 -6.56 33.76
CA LYS A 153 -9.02 -7.51 34.83
C LYS A 153 -8.96 -8.97 34.40
N ASP A 154 -9.23 -9.22 33.10
CA ASP A 154 -9.23 -10.57 32.55
C ASP A 154 -7.81 -11.04 32.21
N ILE A 155 -6.91 -10.12 31.90
CA ILE A 155 -5.54 -10.44 31.47
C ILE A 155 -4.45 -10.13 32.50
N ASP A 156 -4.72 -9.32 33.53
CA ASP A 156 -3.78 -9.10 34.65
C ASP A 156 -3.35 -10.41 35.33
N PRO A 157 -4.27 -11.40 35.61
CA PRO A 157 -3.87 -12.65 36.25
C PRO A 157 -2.98 -13.56 35.39
N ILE A 158 -3.10 -13.45 34.07
CA ILE A 158 -2.30 -14.29 33.16
C ILE A 158 -0.91 -13.71 32.85
N SER A 159 -0.70 -12.43 33.16
CA SER A 159 0.57 -11.72 32.98
C SER A 159 0.94 -10.87 34.21
N PRO A 160 1.16 -11.50 35.38
CA PRO A 160 1.36 -10.76 36.61
C PRO A 160 2.72 -10.03 36.67
N ASN A 161 3.70 -10.47 35.89
CA ASN A 161 5.08 -9.97 35.95
C ASN A 161 5.52 -9.23 34.68
N ASN A 162 4.68 -9.17 33.64
CA ASN A 162 5.04 -8.59 32.36
C ASN A 162 3.94 -7.64 31.86
N PRO A 163 4.30 -6.45 31.35
CA PRO A 163 3.37 -5.65 30.56
C PRO A 163 2.87 -6.46 29.35
N LEU A 164 1.55 -6.58 29.19
CA LEU A 164 0.92 -7.40 28.15
C LEU A 164 -0.01 -6.59 27.28
N MET A 165 0.10 -6.77 25.98
CA MET A 165 -0.84 -6.28 24.97
C MET A 165 -1.34 -7.44 24.11
N LEU A 166 -2.65 -7.63 24.09
CA LEU A 166 -3.33 -8.45 23.09
C LEU A 166 -3.86 -7.53 22.00
N CYS A 167 -3.52 -7.75 20.75
CA CYS A 167 -3.90 -6.85 19.68
C CYS A 167 -4.46 -7.59 18.46
N LEU A 168 -5.41 -6.95 17.83
CA LEU A 168 -5.78 -7.11 16.44
C LEU A 168 -5.16 -5.95 15.64
N THR A 169 -5.52 -5.81 14.40
CA THR A 169 -4.90 -4.79 13.51
C THR A 169 -4.98 -3.37 14.10
N THR A 170 -6.04 -3.03 14.81
CA THR A 170 -6.34 -1.66 15.25
C THR A 170 -6.88 -1.52 16.66
N ASP A 171 -7.25 -2.63 17.28
CA ASP A 171 -7.84 -2.68 18.61
C ASP A 171 -7.00 -3.57 19.50
N SER A 172 -6.97 -3.25 20.78
CA SER A 172 -6.17 -3.99 21.73
C SER A 172 -6.79 -3.99 23.13
N VAL A 173 -6.40 -5.00 23.90
CA VAL A 173 -6.58 -5.01 25.35
C VAL A 173 -5.21 -5.11 25.99
N VAL A 174 -4.94 -4.22 26.92
CA VAL A 174 -3.68 -4.17 27.67
C VAL A 174 -3.92 -4.46 29.15
N ASN A 175 -2.96 -5.14 29.78
CA ASN A 175 -2.99 -5.29 31.22
C ASN A 175 -2.65 -3.98 31.94
N THR A 176 -2.88 -3.94 33.25
CA THR A 176 -2.65 -2.74 34.06
C THR A 176 -1.21 -2.25 33.97
N GLN A 177 -0.23 -3.15 33.94
CA GLN A 177 1.19 -2.78 33.82
C GLN A 177 1.51 -2.12 32.48
N MET A 178 0.97 -2.63 31.35
CA MET A 178 1.16 -2.01 30.06
C MET A 178 0.49 -0.65 29.96
N LEU A 179 -0.69 -0.50 30.55
CA LEU A 179 -1.41 0.77 30.56
C LEU A 179 -0.64 1.85 31.34
N GLU A 180 -0.12 1.52 32.53
CA GLU A 180 0.68 2.46 33.31
C GLU A 180 2.02 2.77 32.64
N ARG A 181 2.64 1.79 31.97
CA ARG A 181 3.83 2.04 31.11
C ARG A 181 3.50 3.04 30.00
N ALA A 182 2.32 2.92 29.38
CA ALA A 182 1.89 3.84 28.33
C ALA A 182 1.70 5.27 28.85
N PHE A 183 1.08 5.43 30.03
CA PHE A 183 0.92 6.73 30.68
C PHE A 183 2.26 7.33 31.07
N ALA A 184 3.18 6.54 31.61
CA ALA A 184 4.53 6.99 31.95
C ALA A 184 5.33 7.43 30.70
N ALA A 185 5.07 6.81 29.55
CA ALA A 185 5.68 7.18 28.27
C ALA A 185 5.00 8.39 27.59
N GLY A 186 3.97 8.98 28.21
CA GLY A 186 3.34 10.20 27.72
C GLY A 186 1.99 10.03 27.03
N LEU A 187 1.36 8.84 27.07
CA LEU A 187 -0.02 8.69 26.61
C LEU A 187 -0.95 9.52 27.52
N PRO A 188 -1.66 10.53 26.99
CA PRO A 188 -2.59 11.31 27.80
C PRO A 188 -3.73 10.41 28.35
N ARG A 189 -4.09 10.60 29.63
CA ARG A 189 -5.14 9.80 30.27
C ARG A 189 -6.56 10.05 29.70
N ASP A 190 -6.74 11.11 28.96
CA ASP A 190 -7.96 11.49 28.23
C ASP A 190 -7.85 11.29 26.71
N GLN A 191 -6.76 10.61 26.27
CA GLN A 191 -6.58 10.31 24.84
C GLN A 191 -7.80 9.59 24.25
N PHE A 192 -8.23 10.08 23.11
CA PHE A 192 -9.23 9.36 22.31
C PHE A 192 -8.76 7.94 22.02
N GLY A 193 -9.65 6.98 22.20
CA GLY A 193 -9.34 5.57 22.04
C GLY A 193 -9.06 4.82 23.35
N ILE A 194 -9.01 5.49 24.50
CA ILE A 194 -8.99 4.84 25.81
C ILE A 194 -10.43 4.60 26.28
N VAL A 195 -10.83 3.33 26.37
CA VAL A 195 -12.16 2.97 26.89
C VAL A 195 -12.18 3.10 28.41
N LYS A 196 -13.20 3.77 28.93
CA LYS A 196 -13.38 4.00 30.36
C LYS A 196 -14.68 3.35 30.86
N ASP A 197 -14.66 2.90 32.10
CA ASP A 197 -15.86 2.40 32.81
C ASP A 197 -16.78 3.57 33.23
N ALA A 198 -17.91 3.23 33.86
CA ALA A 198 -18.87 4.22 34.33
C ALA A 198 -18.30 5.23 35.37
N ASN A 199 -17.19 4.90 36.01
CA ASN A 199 -16.50 5.76 36.98
C ASN A 199 -15.36 6.60 36.32
N GLY A 200 -15.21 6.52 34.98
CA GLY A 200 -14.16 7.20 34.24
C GLY A 200 -12.79 6.53 34.32
N LYS A 201 -12.70 5.32 34.89
CA LYS A 201 -11.43 4.58 34.98
C LYS A 201 -11.18 3.81 33.67
N PRO A 202 -9.94 3.86 33.10
CA PRO A 202 -9.57 3.07 31.95
C PRO A 202 -9.78 1.57 32.18
N THR A 203 -10.39 0.89 31.20
CA THR A 203 -10.66 -0.55 31.26
C THR A 203 -9.50 -1.41 30.76
N GLY A 204 -8.51 -0.81 30.14
CA GLY A 204 -7.45 -1.51 29.40
C GLY A 204 -7.77 -1.76 27.94
N GLN A 205 -8.98 -1.51 27.51
CA GLN A 205 -9.34 -1.55 26.10
C GLN A 205 -8.87 -0.28 25.42
N LEU A 206 -8.14 -0.45 24.30
CA LEU A 206 -7.58 0.65 23.52
C LEU A 206 -7.95 0.47 22.05
N PHE A 207 -8.21 1.57 21.36
CA PHE A 207 -8.41 1.59 19.92
C PHE A 207 -7.79 2.84 19.30
N ALA A 208 -7.71 2.88 17.95
CA ALA A 208 -7.16 4.00 17.20
C ALA A 208 -5.76 4.43 17.70
N ALA A 209 -5.53 5.73 17.84
CA ALA A 209 -4.24 6.28 18.26
C ALA A 209 -3.74 5.75 19.60
N ALA A 210 -4.65 5.48 20.55
CA ALA A 210 -4.27 4.93 21.86
C ALA A 210 -3.70 3.50 21.74
N SER A 211 -4.33 2.65 20.94
CA SER A 211 -3.82 1.30 20.64
C SER A 211 -2.50 1.36 19.89
N GLY A 212 -2.42 2.20 18.88
CA GLY A 212 -1.23 2.38 18.08
C GLY A 212 -0.04 2.86 18.88
N MET A 213 -0.22 3.83 19.79
CA MET A 213 0.87 4.32 20.63
C MET A 213 1.49 3.20 21.47
N VAL A 214 0.66 2.31 22.04
CA VAL A 214 1.18 1.19 22.82
C VAL A 214 1.83 0.14 21.91
N GLY A 215 1.19 -0.18 20.79
CA GLY A 215 1.66 -1.24 19.88
C GLY A 215 2.93 -0.89 19.09
N TRP A 216 3.12 0.38 18.77
CA TRP A 216 4.23 0.82 17.92
C TRP A 216 5.27 1.67 18.66
N ASN A 217 4.85 2.67 19.42
CA ASN A 217 5.77 3.63 20.01
C ASN A 217 6.45 3.12 21.29
N LEU A 218 5.81 2.19 22.01
CA LEU A 218 6.39 1.59 23.22
C LEU A 218 7.06 0.24 22.98
N ARG A 219 7.06 -0.23 21.74
CA ARG A 219 7.71 -1.48 21.37
C ARG A 219 9.21 -1.29 21.36
N ASP A 220 9.92 -2.20 22.01
CA ASP A 220 11.37 -2.30 21.86
C ASP A 220 11.66 -2.94 20.49
N TRP A 221 12.25 -2.17 19.59
CA TRP A 221 12.69 -2.69 18.30
C TRP A 221 14.06 -3.36 18.47
N PRO A 222 14.33 -4.47 17.79
CA PRO A 222 15.61 -5.14 17.90
C PRO A 222 16.72 -4.25 17.34
N VAL A 223 17.91 -4.48 17.84
CA VAL A 223 19.13 -3.89 17.26
C VAL A 223 19.24 -4.35 15.81
N LEU A 224 19.54 -3.41 14.91
CA LEU A 224 19.77 -3.73 13.50
C LEU A 224 20.93 -4.72 13.38
N ALA A 225 20.68 -5.83 12.71
CA ALA A 225 21.64 -6.90 12.50
C ALA A 225 21.58 -7.40 11.05
N ASP A 226 22.62 -8.06 10.60
CA ASP A 226 22.74 -8.56 9.22
C ASP A 226 21.57 -9.44 8.79
N ASP A 227 21.02 -10.23 9.71
CA ASP A 227 19.87 -11.11 9.43
C ASP A 227 18.65 -10.31 8.98
N ILE A 228 18.39 -9.13 9.58
CA ILE A 228 17.27 -8.28 9.21
C ILE A 228 17.45 -7.74 7.80
N PHE A 229 18.66 -7.29 7.49
CA PHE A 229 18.99 -6.77 6.16
C PHE A 229 18.87 -7.88 5.10
N ASN A 230 19.33 -9.09 5.41
CA ASN A 230 19.26 -10.24 4.51
C ASN A 230 17.80 -10.65 4.23
N GLU A 231 16.94 -10.69 5.25
CA GLU A 231 15.52 -11.02 5.06
C GLU A 231 14.80 -9.94 4.26
N GLN A 232 15.08 -8.67 4.53
CA GLN A 232 14.51 -7.57 3.73
C GLN A 232 14.97 -7.62 2.27
N GLU A 233 16.24 -7.93 2.01
CA GLU A 233 16.76 -8.09 0.64
C GLU A 233 16.08 -9.25 -0.10
N LYS A 234 15.89 -10.40 0.56
CA LYS A 234 15.14 -11.54 -0.01
C LYS A 234 13.70 -11.16 -0.36
N LEU A 235 13.04 -10.36 0.49
CA LEU A 235 11.71 -9.88 0.23
C LEU A 235 11.69 -8.93 -0.97
N ASN A 236 12.63 -8.00 -1.05
CA ASN A 236 12.76 -7.10 -2.19
C ASN A 236 12.99 -7.87 -3.50
N ASP A 237 13.83 -8.91 -3.48
CA ASP A 237 14.08 -9.76 -4.64
C ASP A 237 12.82 -10.52 -5.10
N ARG A 238 11.90 -10.89 -4.19
CA ARG A 238 10.61 -11.49 -4.57
C ARG A 238 9.73 -10.51 -5.35
N PHE A 239 9.68 -9.23 -4.97
CA PHE A 239 8.98 -8.20 -5.73
C PHE A 239 9.60 -7.98 -7.11
N LEU A 240 10.92 -7.92 -7.19
CA LEU A 240 11.64 -7.76 -8.46
C LEU A 240 11.39 -8.93 -9.43
N ARG A 241 11.24 -10.15 -8.93
CA ARG A 241 10.92 -11.35 -9.75
C ARG A 241 9.55 -11.27 -10.42
N VAL A 242 8.61 -10.53 -9.83
CA VAL A 242 7.28 -10.34 -10.41
C VAL A 242 7.14 -9.00 -11.14
N GLY A 243 8.27 -8.31 -11.41
CA GLY A 243 8.33 -7.09 -12.19
C GLY A 243 7.99 -5.81 -11.43
N VAL A 244 7.79 -5.89 -10.12
CA VAL A 244 7.59 -4.71 -9.28
C VAL A 244 8.93 -4.01 -9.10
N THR A 245 9.04 -2.76 -9.53
CA THR A 245 10.25 -1.94 -9.47
C THR A 245 10.16 -0.83 -8.42
N THR A 246 8.94 -0.53 -7.99
CA THR A 246 8.67 0.51 -6.99
C THR A 246 7.57 0.03 -6.04
N VAL A 247 7.76 0.26 -4.74
CA VAL A 247 6.76 -0.02 -3.71
C VAL A 247 6.48 1.23 -2.88
N THR A 248 5.22 1.41 -2.49
CA THR A 248 4.79 2.40 -1.52
C THR A 248 3.90 1.72 -0.47
N GLY A 249 3.82 2.29 0.71
CA GLY A 249 3.00 1.77 1.81
C GLY A 249 3.45 2.34 3.15
N HIS A 250 2.78 1.91 4.21
CA HIS A 250 3.00 2.38 5.57
C HIS A 250 4.33 1.87 6.13
N ALA A 251 5.26 2.78 6.34
CA ALA A 251 6.60 2.45 6.83
C ALA A 251 6.87 3.05 8.20
N SER A 252 7.20 2.21 9.17
CA SER A 252 7.75 2.68 10.44
C SER A 252 9.12 3.31 10.24
N GLY A 253 9.53 4.19 11.17
CA GLY A 253 10.88 4.74 11.15
C GLY A 253 11.98 3.67 11.17
N TYR A 254 11.70 2.52 11.80
CA TYR A 254 12.60 1.36 11.81
C TYR A 254 12.76 0.76 10.41
N THR A 255 11.67 0.56 9.67
CA THR A 255 11.71 0.04 8.30
C THR A 255 12.41 1.01 7.35
N VAL A 256 12.14 2.32 7.47
CA VAL A 256 12.85 3.34 6.69
C VAL A 256 14.36 3.28 6.97
N THR A 257 14.77 3.04 8.22
CA THR A 257 16.18 2.87 8.58
C THR A 257 16.79 1.64 7.91
N ILE A 258 16.10 0.48 7.92
CA ILE A 258 16.56 -0.74 7.23
C ILE A 258 16.78 -0.47 5.74
N MET A 259 15.79 0.13 5.07
CA MET A 259 15.88 0.45 3.64
C MET A 259 17.01 1.44 3.34
N SER A 260 17.20 2.44 4.19
CA SER A 260 18.29 3.42 4.05
C SER A 260 19.66 2.75 4.22
N GLN A 261 19.82 1.83 5.16
CA GLN A 261 21.06 1.08 5.31
C GLN A 261 21.34 0.17 4.11
N LEU A 262 20.34 -0.54 3.59
CA LEU A 262 20.48 -1.33 2.36
C LEU A 262 20.89 -0.44 1.17
N TYR A 263 20.34 0.77 1.09
CA TYR A 263 20.69 1.74 0.06
C TYR A 263 22.17 2.16 0.16
N HIS A 264 22.63 2.56 1.34
CA HIS A 264 24.03 2.94 1.58
C HIS A 264 25.02 1.79 1.35
N GLN A 265 24.58 0.55 1.54
CA GLN A 265 25.36 -0.66 1.24
C GLN A 265 25.30 -1.07 -0.24
N ASN A 266 24.63 -0.33 -1.12
CA ASN A 266 24.36 -0.69 -2.52
C ASN A 266 23.60 -2.02 -2.71
N ARG A 267 22.82 -2.42 -1.72
CA ARG A 267 22.01 -3.65 -1.71
C ARG A 267 20.55 -3.39 -2.10
N LEU A 268 20.07 -2.16 -2.00
CA LEU A 268 18.72 -1.79 -2.38
C LEU A 268 18.59 -1.69 -3.91
N LYS A 269 17.82 -2.60 -4.51
CA LYS A 269 17.59 -2.67 -5.95
C LYS A 269 16.19 -2.24 -6.36
N LEU A 270 15.31 -2.04 -5.38
CA LEU A 270 13.90 -1.68 -5.50
C LEU A 270 13.71 -0.23 -5.09
N ARG A 271 12.87 0.53 -5.79
CA ARG A 271 12.54 1.90 -5.36
C ARG A 271 11.53 1.87 -4.23
N ILE A 272 11.76 2.72 -3.25
CA ILE A 272 10.94 2.81 -2.04
C ILE A 272 10.28 4.19 -1.97
N ARG A 273 8.96 4.20 -1.77
CA ARG A 273 8.11 5.38 -1.62
C ARG A 273 7.30 5.29 -0.33
N PRO A 274 7.95 5.39 0.83
CA PRO A 274 7.26 5.23 2.09
C PRO A 274 6.36 6.43 2.39
N ASP A 275 5.18 6.16 2.90
CA ASP A 275 4.47 7.08 3.76
C ASP A 275 4.87 6.78 5.21
N VAL A 276 5.18 7.80 5.97
CA VAL A 276 5.81 7.62 7.27
C VAL A 276 4.76 7.57 8.37
N ASP A 277 4.80 6.51 9.16
CA ASP A 277 3.82 6.21 10.21
C ASP A 277 4.10 6.91 11.56
N PHE A 278 4.63 8.11 11.53
CA PHE A 278 4.98 8.84 12.74
C PHE A 278 3.84 9.69 13.33
N VAL A 279 2.83 10.01 12.53
CA VAL A 279 1.70 10.86 12.94
C VAL A 279 0.52 10.05 13.42
N ARG A 280 0.28 8.92 12.77
CA ARG A 280 -0.87 8.03 12.97
C ARG A 280 -1.11 7.63 14.41
N GLN A 281 -0.05 7.54 15.20
CA GLN A 281 -0.07 6.92 16.51
C GLN A 281 0.50 7.81 17.61
N ASN A 282 0.79 9.06 17.29
CA ASN A 282 1.44 9.97 18.22
C ASN A 282 0.45 11.03 18.73
N PRO A 283 0.03 10.97 20.03
CA PRO A 283 -0.84 11.97 20.62
C PRO A 283 -0.22 13.37 20.66
N LEU A 284 1.09 13.48 20.45
CA LEU A 284 1.82 14.73 20.34
C LEU A 284 2.05 15.14 18.89
N ALA A 285 1.23 14.65 17.96
CA ALA A 285 1.38 14.84 16.50
C ALA A 285 1.62 16.32 16.13
N GLU A 286 0.89 17.26 16.72
CA GLU A 286 1.10 18.68 16.42
C GLU A 286 2.49 19.16 16.85
N GLN A 287 2.94 18.79 18.04
CA GLN A 287 4.28 19.15 18.52
C GLN A 287 5.37 18.50 17.66
N PHE A 288 5.17 17.26 17.28
CA PHE A 288 6.07 16.54 16.40
C PHE A 288 6.13 17.21 15.01
N LEU A 289 5.00 17.48 14.37
CA LEU A 289 4.94 18.15 13.07
C LEU A 289 5.53 19.55 13.07
N ARG A 290 5.41 20.29 14.17
CA ARG A 290 6.07 21.60 14.32
C ARG A 290 7.61 21.49 14.36
N ARG A 291 8.16 20.39 14.85
CA ARG A 291 9.60 20.15 14.97
C ARG A 291 10.18 19.40 13.76
N THR A 292 9.39 18.54 13.15
CA THR A 292 9.81 17.63 12.07
C THR A 292 10.20 18.31 10.75
N PRO A 293 9.64 19.47 10.34
CA PRO A 293 10.14 20.17 9.16
C PRO A 293 11.65 20.45 9.17
N ASN A 294 12.26 20.38 10.34
CA ASN A 294 13.71 20.54 10.51
C ASN A 294 14.48 19.21 10.37
N LEU A 295 13.80 18.06 10.32
CA LEU A 295 14.42 16.73 10.34
C LEU A 295 14.01 15.86 9.16
N VAL A 296 12.71 15.81 8.83
CA VAL A 296 12.17 14.97 7.75
C VAL A 296 11.06 15.76 7.07
N ASN A 297 11.05 15.77 5.75
CA ASN A 297 10.05 16.50 4.98
C ASN A 297 9.46 15.61 3.89
N PHE A 298 8.21 15.90 3.53
CA PHE A 298 7.60 15.35 2.34
C PHE A 298 8.48 15.62 1.12
N GLY A 299 8.70 14.59 0.28
CA GLY A 299 9.57 14.66 -0.88
C GLY A 299 11.07 14.52 -0.59
N LEU A 300 11.46 14.38 0.69
CA LEU A 300 12.86 14.13 1.05
C LEU A 300 13.32 12.77 0.51
N GLY A 301 14.49 12.76 -0.10
CA GLY A 301 15.10 11.57 -0.68
C GLY A 301 15.51 11.79 -2.14
N ASP A 302 15.75 10.70 -2.83
CA ASP A 302 16.24 10.68 -4.20
C ASP A 302 15.38 9.79 -5.13
N GLY A 303 15.99 9.36 -6.24
CA GLY A 303 15.36 8.43 -7.17
C GLY A 303 15.09 7.04 -6.58
N MET A 304 15.81 6.60 -5.55
CA MET A 304 15.65 5.27 -4.95
C MET A 304 14.74 5.30 -3.73
N ILE A 305 14.94 6.24 -2.80
CA ILE A 305 14.10 6.39 -1.60
C ILE A 305 13.58 7.81 -1.56
N ARG A 306 12.27 7.98 -1.48
CA ARG A 306 11.64 9.29 -1.32
C ARG A 306 10.36 9.20 -0.52
N ILE A 307 10.22 10.01 0.50
CA ILE A 307 9.03 10.08 1.35
C ILE A 307 7.88 10.72 0.55
N VAL A 308 6.74 10.03 0.47
CA VAL A 308 5.58 10.44 -0.33
C VAL A 308 4.42 10.98 0.49
N GLY A 309 4.43 10.80 1.80
CA GLY A 309 3.38 11.29 2.67
C GLY A 309 3.53 10.86 4.11
N ALA A 310 2.49 11.10 4.88
CA ALA A 310 2.32 10.57 6.22
C ALA A 310 1.15 9.60 6.25
N ALA A 311 1.34 8.45 6.89
CA ALA A 311 0.26 7.52 7.18
C ALA A 311 -0.67 8.11 8.24
N VAL A 312 -1.96 7.96 8.03
CA VAL A 312 -3.00 8.29 9.02
C VAL A 312 -3.76 7.03 9.40
N GLY A 313 -4.42 7.07 10.56
CA GLY A 313 -5.18 5.92 11.06
C GLY A 313 -6.28 5.50 10.09
N PRO A 314 -6.65 4.19 10.07
CA PRO A 314 -7.71 3.68 9.22
C PRO A 314 -9.04 4.34 9.53
N VAL A 315 -9.81 4.69 8.50
CA VAL A 315 -11.17 5.22 8.68
C VAL A 315 -12.14 4.11 9.06
N ASP A 316 -12.01 2.95 8.43
CA ASP A 316 -12.82 1.77 8.76
C ASP A 316 -11.98 0.49 8.76
N GLY A 317 -12.62 -0.64 9.05
CA GLY A 317 -11.95 -1.93 9.14
C GLY A 317 -11.82 -2.63 7.79
N ALA A 318 -11.02 -3.69 7.79
CA ALA A 318 -10.59 -4.42 6.59
C ALA A 318 -11.36 -5.71 6.34
N SER A 319 -12.34 -6.07 7.15
CA SER A 319 -12.87 -7.42 7.12
C SER A 319 -14.39 -7.50 6.98
N ASP A 320 -14.82 -8.70 6.66
CA ASP A 320 -16.18 -9.23 6.65
C ASP A 320 -16.90 -9.19 8.02
N ASP A 321 -16.20 -8.77 9.07
CA ASP A 321 -16.68 -8.63 10.45
C ASP A 321 -17.72 -7.52 10.67
N GLY A 322 -18.07 -6.80 9.63
CA GLY A 322 -18.99 -5.67 9.73
C GLY A 322 -18.34 -4.33 10.02
N SER A 323 -17.00 -4.26 10.07
CA SER A 323 -16.26 -3.02 10.32
C SER A 323 -16.18 -2.09 9.11
N ILE A 324 -16.49 -2.57 7.90
CA ILE A 324 -16.61 -1.75 6.70
C ILE A 324 -17.80 -0.79 6.82
N LEU A 325 -17.58 0.49 6.58
CA LEU A 325 -18.59 1.54 6.70
C LEU A 325 -19.17 1.94 5.36
N THR A 326 -20.49 1.80 5.21
CA THR A 326 -21.20 2.23 4.01
C THR A 326 -22.22 3.33 4.34
N ASN A 327 -22.49 4.23 3.39
CA ASN A 327 -23.55 5.22 3.51
C ASN A 327 -24.94 4.56 3.51
N GLU A 328 -25.08 3.44 2.82
CA GLU A 328 -26.30 2.64 2.81
C GLU A 328 -26.28 1.62 3.95
N PRO A 329 -27.42 1.33 4.61
CA PRO A 329 -27.50 0.33 5.67
C PRO A 329 -27.10 -1.06 5.15
N LYS A 330 -26.43 -1.85 5.98
CA LYS A 330 -26.17 -3.26 5.71
C LYS A 330 -27.46 -4.06 5.69
N LEU A 331 -27.56 -5.05 4.83
CA LEU A 331 -28.71 -5.98 4.77
C LEU A 331 -28.72 -6.92 5.98
N ARG A 332 -27.54 -7.32 6.42
CA ARG A 332 -27.31 -8.11 7.65
C ARG A 332 -26.18 -7.49 8.43
N VAL A 333 -26.35 -7.41 9.74
CA VAL A 333 -25.27 -7.15 10.70
C VAL A 333 -25.15 -8.43 11.52
N HIS A 334 -23.92 -8.95 11.65
CA HIS A 334 -23.70 -10.13 12.49
C HIS A 334 -24.28 -9.88 13.88
N PRO A 335 -25.10 -10.81 14.45
CA PRO A 335 -25.77 -10.59 15.74
C PRO A 335 -24.82 -10.18 16.86
N ASP A 336 -23.60 -10.75 16.87
CA ASP A 336 -22.59 -10.48 17.88
C ASP A 336 -21.93 -9.08 17.74
N LEU A 337 -22.14 -8.42 16.60
CA LEU A 337 -21.63 -7.06 16.33
C LEU A 337 -22.65 -5.97 16.68
N GLN A 338 -23.90 -6.35 16.96
CA GLN A 338 -24.92 -5.40 17.38
C GLN A 338 -24.57 -4.82 18.75
N GLY A 339 -24.16 -3.56 18.76
CA GLY A 339 -23.82 -2.84 19.99
C GLY A 339 -22.38 -3.00 20.49
N THR A 340 -21.52 -3.70 19.78
CA THR A 340 -20.08 -3.79 20.10
C THR A 340 -19.30 -2.57 19.64
N GLN A 341 -18.08 -2.40 20.15
CA GLN A 341 -17.15 -1.33 19.77
C GLN A 341 -16.79 -1.32 18.28
N TYR A 342 -16.97 -2.43 17.59
CA TYR A 342 -16.64 -2.62 16.19
C TYR A 342 -17.62 -1.94 15.21
N GLY A 343 -18.84 -1.62 15.69
CA GLY A 343 -19.71 -0.67 15.00
C GLY A 343 -19.25 0.78 15.17
N ARG A 344 -18.17 1.02 15.91
CA ARG A 344 -17.62 2.35 16.17
C ARG A 344 -16.56 2.67 15.15
N ASN A 345 -16.89 3.64 14.32
CA ASN A 345 -15.90 4.22 13.44
C ASN A 345 -14.78 4.87 14.25
N LYS A 346 -13.54 4.50 13.98
CA LYS A 346 -12.35 5.04 14.65
C LYS A 346 -12.19 6.52 14.49
N TRP A 347 -12.60 7.06 13.35
CA TRP A 347 -12.56 8.50 13.09
C TRP A 347 -13.71 9.24 13.77
N THR A 348 -14.86 8.62 13.85
CA THR A 348 -16.08 9.29 14.26
C THR A 348 -16.41 9.11 15.72
N GLY A 349 -15.92 8.05 16.36
CA GLY A 349 -16.30 7.70 17.74
C GLY A 349 -17.81 7.72 17.95
N THR A 350 -18.42 6.67 18.42
CA THR A 350 -19.86 6.66 18.74
C THR A 350 -20.24 7.57 19.91
N THR A 351 -19.28 8.19 20.54
CA THR A 351 -19.47 9.06 21.72
C THR A 351 -19.85 10.49 21.38
N PHE A 352 -19.83 10.88 20.11
CA PHE A 352 -20.35 12.19 19.72
C PHE A 352 -21.89 12.13 19.60
N THR A 353 -22.58 12.20 20.73
CA THR A 353 -23.99 12.63 20.87
C THR A 353 -25.03 11.96 19.94
N GLY A 354 -24.78 10.75 19.42
CA GLY A 354 -25.71 10.04 18.52
C GLY A 354 -25.88 10.67 17.13
N ARG A 355 -25.09 11.70 16.80
CA ARG A 355 -25.09 12.33 15.48
C ARG A 355 -24.13 11.59 14.54
N HIS A 356 -24.48 11.50 13.26
CA HIS A 356 -23.55 11.00 12.25
C HIS A 356 -22.39 11.97 12.09
N TRP A 357 -21.17 11.44 11.89
CA TRP A 357 -19.97 12.25 11.77
C TRP A 357 -20.07 13.32 10.66
N ILE A 358 -20.70 12.99 9.54
CA ILE A 358 -20.87 13.92 8.41
C ILE A 358 -21.74 15.13 8.76
N ASP A 359 -22.60 15.02 9.77
CA ASP A 359 -23.49 16.08 10.24
C ASP A 359 -22.83 16.98 11.31
N LEU A 360 -21.60 16.62 11.73
CA LEU A 360 -20.82 17.47 12.62
C LEU A 360 -20.31 18.71 11.89
N SER A 361 -20.13 19.80 12.62
CA SER A 361 -19.44 20.97 12.09
C SER A 361 -17.95 20.68 11.83
N PRO A 362 -17.25 21.43 10.95
CA PRO A 362 -15.82 21.26 10.75
C PRO A 362 -15.00 21.32 12.05
N ALA A 363 -15.39 22.19 13.00
CA ALA A 363 -14.73 22.30 14.29
C ALA A 363 -14.93 21.07 15.20
N GLU A 364 -16.09 20.42 15.11
CA GLU A 364 -16.34 19.16 15.82
C GLU A 364 -15.57 18.00 15.14
N ARG A 365 -15.57 17.93 13.80
CA ARG A 365 -14.79 16.95 13.05
C ARG A 365 -13.30 17.03 13.34
N ALA A 366 -12.77 18.25 13.48
CA ALA A 366 -11.36 18.48 13.83
C ALA A 366 -10.94 17.92 15.20
N LYS A 367 -11.89 17.59 16.08
CA LYS A 367 -11.62 16.96 17.39
C LYS A 367 -11.56 15.43 17.30
N THR A 368 -11.84 14.85 16.15
CA THR A 368 -11.72 13.41 15.86
C THR A 368 -10.37 13.12 15.21
N GLU A 369 -10.11 11.86 14.84
CA GLU A 369 -8.91 11.50 14.06
C GLU A 369 -8.80 12.24 12.72
N ALA A 370 -9.90 12.71 12.16
CA ALA A 370 -9.91 13.61 11.01
C ALA A 370 -9.07 14.88 11.23
N GLY A 371 -8.95 15.34 12.47
CA GLY A 371 -8.08 16.46 12.83
C GLY A 371 -6.61 16.21 12.50
N THR A 372 -6.15 14.97 12.47
CA THR A 372 -4.78 14.62 12.05
C THR A 372 -4.54 15.01 10.59
N VAL A 373 -5.49 14.74 9.70
CA VAL A 373 -5.39 15.15 8.27
C VAL A 373 -5.34 16.67 8.15
N MET A 374 -6.18 17.37 8.89
CA MET A 374 -6.18 18.83 8.90
C MET A 374 -4.85 19.40 9.40
N LEU A 375 -4.28 18.76 10.42
CA LEU A 375 -2.99 19.12 10.96
C LEU A 375 -1.85 18.85 9.96
N LEU A 376 -1.83 17.71 9.31
CA LEU A 376 -0.87 17.37 8.25
C LEU A 376 -0.88 18.43 7.15
N ARG A 377 -2.05 18.77 6.64
CA ARG A 377 -2.21 19.78 5.59
C ARG A 377 -1.71 21.16 6.03
N LYS A 378 -2.00 21.56 7.26
CA LYS A 378 -1.50 22.82 7.85
C LYS A 378 0.04 22.89 7.88
N HIS A 379 0.71 21.76 8.04
CA HIS A 379 2.17 21.66 8.07
C HIS A 379 2.80 21.26 6.72
N GLY A 380 2.04 21.28 5.63
CA GLY A 380 2.54 21.04 4.28
C GLY A 380 2.72 19.56 3.92
N TRP A 381 2.11 18.64 4.70
CA TRP A 381 2.13 17.22 4.43
C TRP A 381 0.89 16.76 3.66
N ASN A 382 1.06 15.72 2.84
CA ASN A 382 -0.04 14.94 2.28
C ASN A 382 -0.28 13.67 3.09
N VAL A 383 -1.49 13.13 2.99
CA VAL A 383 -1.78 11.75 3.36
C VAL A 383 -1.12 10.86 2.31
N GLY A 384 -0.17 10.02 2.71
CA GLY A 384 0.55 9.10 1.82
C GLY A 384 -0.17 7.76 1.66
N GLY A 385 -1.00 7.40 2.64
CA GLY A 385 -1.87 6.24 2.64
C GLY A 385 -2.89 6.36 3.77
N ASN A 386 -4.09 5.86 3.54
CA ASN A 386 -5.16 5.84 4.51
C ASN A 386 -6.15 4.73 4.20
N HIS A 387 -6.28 3.78 5.10
CA HIS A 387 -7.14 2.61 4.93
C HIS A 387 -8.63 2.97 4.89
N ASN A 388 -9.28 2.72 3.76
CA ASN A 388 -10.69 2.97 3.50
C ASN A 388 -11.27 1.81 2.69
N MET A 389 -12.27 1.13 3.22
CA MET A 389 -12.93 0.02 2.51
C MET A 389 -14.30 0.41 1.98
N GLY A 390 -15.05 1.16 2.75
CA GLY A 390 -16.46 1.44 2.48
C GLY A 390 -16.73 2.85 1.94
N SER A 391 -17.90 3.02 1.34
CA SER A 391 -18.34 4.29 0.77
C SER A 391 -18.47 5.40 1.81
N GLN A 392 -18.86 5.08 3.05
CA GLN A 392 -18.90 6.06 4.12
C GLN A 392 -17.48 6.44 4.58
N ALA A 393 -16.55 5.48 4.64
CA ALA A 393 -15.17 5.76 4.96
C ALA A 393 -14.55 6.70 3.92
N ALA A 394 -14.73 6.42 2.65
CA ALA A 394 -14.30 7.32 1.57
C ALA A 394 -14.95 8.70 1.70
N THR A 395 -16.25 8.79 1.99
CA THR A 395 -16.95 10.06 2.21
C THR A 395 -16.33 10.86 3.36
N ILE A 396 -16.01 10.21 4.47
CA ILE A 396 -15.38 10.84 5.65
C ILE A 396 -13.99 11.36 5.30
N ALA A 397 -13.16 10.54 4.67
CA ALA A 397 -11.81 10.91 4.27
C ALA A 397 -11.81 12.11 3.30
N LEU A 398 -12.64 12.05 2.26
CA LEU A 398 -12.74 13.09 1.25
C LEU A 398 -13.30 14.40 1.82
N GLN A 399 -14.35 14.34 2.66
CA GLN A 399 -14.87 15.51 3.35
C GLN A 399 -13.82 16.15 4.28
N THR A 400 -13.03 15.33 4.96
CA THR A 400 -11.93 15.82 5.80
C THR A 400 -10.88 16.57 4.98
N MET A 401 -10.58 16.10 3.77
CA MET A 401 -9.65 16.79 2.87
C MET A 401 -10.21 18.13 2.38
N LEU A 402 -11.52 18.19 2.09
CA LEU A 402 -12.19 19.44 1.74
C LEU A 402 -12.19 20.42 2.93
N ASP A 403 -12.49 19.95 4.14
CA ASP A 403 -12.42 20.76 5.35
C ASP A 403 -10.99 21.28 5.60
N ALA A 404 -9.98 20.43 5.39
CA ALA A 404 -8.58 20.83 5.50
C ALA A 404 -8.20 21.90 4.47
N ASN A 405 -8.66 21.76 3.23
CA ASN A 405 -8.41 22.73 2.17
C ASN A 405 -9.07 24.10 2.44
N ALA A 406 -10.19 24.11 3.16
CA ALA A 406 -10.91 25.32 3.54
C ALA A 406 -10.26 26.09 4.70
N GLN A 407 -9.23 25.53 5.36
CA GLN A 407 -8.57 26.24 6.46
C GLN A 407 -7.81 27.48 5.98
N PRO A 408 -7.82 28.58 6.77
CA PRO A 408 -7.05 29.77 6.44
C PRO A 408 -5.55 29.47 6.27
N GLY A 409 -4.96 29.99 5.20
CA GLY A 409 -3.53 29.85 4.93
C GLY A 409 -3.13 28.57 4.20
N ILE A 410 -4.04 27.63 4.00
CA ILE A 410 -3.78 26.44 3.17
C ILE A 410 -3.81 26.84 1.70
N LYS A 411 -2.69 26.57 1.01
CA LYS A 411 -2.59 26.75 -0.45
C LYS A 411 -2.76 25.40 -1.14
N VAL A 412 -3.76 25.31 -2.02
CA VAL A 412 -4.06 24.09 -2.78
C VAL A 412 -3.95 24.42 -4.28
N PRO A 413 -3.39 23.53 -5.11
CA PRO A 413 -2.76 22.27 -4.73
C PRO A 413 -1.46 22.50 -3.93
N LEU A 414 -1.13 21.57 -3.05
CA LEU A 414 0.21 21.52 -2.46
C LEU A 414 1.23 21.25 -3.56
N MET A 415 2.43 21.78 -3.39
CA MET A 415 3.45 21.78 -4.47
C MET A 415 3.87 20.38 -4.92
N LEU A 416 3.74 19.37 -4.08
CA LEU A 416 4.17 18.00 -4.36
C LEU A 416 3.11 17.00 -3.82
N GLY A 417 2.82 16.01 -4.63
CA GLY A 417 2.05 14.84 -4.25
C GLY A 417 0.55 15.06 -4.06
N ARG A 418 -0.12 13.98 -3.83
CA ARG A 418 -1.57 13.85 -3.67
C ARG A 418 -1.88 13.22 -2.35
N ASN A 419 -3.14 13.29 -1.92
CA ASN A 419 -3.60 12.43 -0.87
C ASN A 419 -3.89 11.06 -1.47
N ALA A 420 -3.34 10.02 -0.87
CA ALA A 420 -3.50 8.65 -1.27
C ALA A 420 -4.49 7.96 -0.31
N LEU A 421 -5.46 7.28 -0.86
CA LEU A 421 -6.45 6.50 -0.12
C LEU A 421 -6.39 5.05 -0.58
N ASP A 422 -6.19 4.14 0.38
CA ASP A 422 -5.95 2.74 0.10
C ASP A 422 -7.26 1.93 0.14
N HIS A 423 -7.31 0.84 -0.60
CA HIS A 423 -8.30 -0.24 -0.65
C HIS A 423 -9.63 0.09 -1.32
N ASN A 424 -10.31 1.11 -0.94
CA ASN A 424 -11.53 1.70 -1.53
C ASN A 424 -12.44 0.69 -2.23
N LEU A 425 -12.93 -0.29 -1.46
CA LEU A 425 -13.64 -1.47 -1.99
C LEU A 425 -15.05 -1.12 -2.46
N ILE A 426 -15.82 -0.39 -1.65
CA ILE A 426 -17.24 -0.08 -1.90
C ILE A 426 -17.43 1.40 -2.16
N TRP A 427 -18.07 1.72 -3.27
CA TRP A 427 -18.36 3.09 -3.70
C TRP A 427 -19.85 3.36 -3.86
N ASP A 428 -20.22 4.64 -3.76
CA ASP A 428 -21.54 5.17 -4.09
C ASP A 428 -21.44 6.52 -4.79
N GLU A 429 -22.58 7.06 -5.21
CA GLU A 429 -22.64 8.33 -5.92
C GLU A 429 -22.07 9.50 -5.10
N LYS A 430 -22.25 9.48 -3.77
CA LYS A 430 -21.77 10.53 -2.87
C LYS A 430 -20.24 10.55 -2.78
N SER A 431 -19.62 9.40 -2.60
CA SER A 431 -18.16 9.28 -2.55
C SER A 431 -17.53 9.62 -3.91
N ILE A 432 -18.14 9.20 -5.02
CA ILE A 432 -17.70 9.57 -6.37
C ILE A 432 -17.79 11.10 -6.58
N ALA A 433 -18.90 11.74 -6.16
CA ALA A 433 -19.04 13.18 -6.31
C ALA A 433 -17.98 13.98 -5.53
N LEU A 434 -17.66 13.55 -4.31
CA LEU A 434 -16.59 14.17 -3.51
C LEU A 434 -15.20 13.95 -4.12
N ALA A 435 -14.93 12.75 -4.65
CA ALA A 435 -13.68 12.46 -5.34
C ALA A 435 -13.51 13.35 -6.58
N LYS A 436 -14.56 13.53 -7.37
CA LYS A 436 -14.56 14.45 -8.52
C LYS A 436 -14.33 15.91 -8.12
N GLN A 437 -14.86 16.35 -6.98
CA GLN A 437 -14.65 17.71 -6.47
C GLN A 437 -13.19 17.96 -6.08
N LEU A 438 -12.49 16.94 -5.56
CA LEU A 438 -11.07 17.02 -5.24
C LEU A 438 -10.17 16.85 -6.48
N GLY A 439 -10.62 16.11 -7.50
CA GLY A 439 -9.89 15.89 -8.75
C GLY A 439 -8.46 15.39 -8.52
N ASP A 440 -7.48 16.04 -9.13
CA ASP A 440 -6.06 15.66 -9.05
C ASP A 440 -5.43 15.72 -7.65
N GLN A 441 -6.16 16.15 -6.62
CA GLN A 441 -5.64 16.23 -5.25
C GLN A 441 -5.71 14.89 -4.51
N VAL A 442 -6.41 13.91 -5.07
CA VAL A 442 -6.61 12.60 -4.46
C VAL A 442 -6.49 11.50 -5.50
N ALA A 443 -5.96 10.36 -5.08
CA ALA A 443 -5.93 9.14 -5.88
C ALA A 443 -6.24 7.94 -4.97
N PHE A 444 -6.74 6.88 -5.57
CA PHE A 444 -7.30 5.75 -4.84
C PHE A 444 -6.66 4.44 -5.26
N GLY A 445 -6.22 3.68 -4.29
CA GLY A 445 -5.88 2.28 -4.48
C GLY A 445 -7.15 1.41 -4.48
N LEU A 446 -7.18 0.43 -5.34
CA LEU A 446 -8.23 -0.58 -5.40
C LEU A 446 -7.64 -1.95 -5.06
N ASN A 447 -8.04 -2.48 -3.92
CA ASN A 447 -7.49 -3.72 -3.40
C ASN A 447 -7.90 -4.92 -4.26
N SER A 448 -6.96 -5.85 -4.48
CA SER A 448 -7.23 -7.14 -5.13
C SER A 448 -8.07 -8.12 -4.28
N GLU A 449 -8.35 -7.80 -3.02
CA GLU A 449 -9.09 -8.66 -2.08
C GLU A 449 -10.54 -8.96 -2.48
N LEU A 450 -11.07 -8.30 -3.49
CA LEU A 450 -12.38 -8.63 -4.08
C LEU A 450 -12.59 -10.14 -4.27
N TRP A 451 -11.50 -10.84 -4.58
CA TRP A 451 -11.47 -12.26 -4.89
C TRP A 451 -11.00 -13.10 -3.70
N SER A 452 -10.80 -12.46 -2.56
CA SER A 452 -10.39 -13.15 -1.33
C SER A 452 -11.51 -14.08 -0.84
N PRO A 453 -11.16 -15.22 -0.22
CA PRO A 453 -12.13 -16.05 0.47
C PRO A 453 -12.95 -15.31 1.52
N ARG A 454 -12.42 -14.21 2.08
CA ARG A 454 -13.11 -13.35 3.05
C ARG A 454 -14.33 -12.66 2.46
N VAL A 455 -14.27 -12.29 1.18
CA VAL A 455 -15.37 -11.62 0.49
C VAL A 455 -16.49 -12.59 0.11
N VAL A 456 -16.19 -13.87 -0.03
CA VAL A 456 -17.06 -14.83 -0.76
C VAL A 456 -17.40 -16.09 0.01
N ARG A 457 -16.97 -16.28 1.26
CA ARG A 457 -17.28 -17.48 2.05
C ARG A 457 -18.43 -17.29 3.04
N GLY A 458 -19.49 -18.10 2.90
CA GLY A 458 -20.52 -18.34 3.90
C GLY A 458 -21.56 -17.23 4.05
N GLU A 459 -22.43 -17.39 5.05
CA GLU A 459 -23.51 -16.46 5.39
C GLU A 459 -23.01 -15.15 6.02
N GLU A 460 -21.74 -15.11 6.44
CA GLU A 460 -21.10 -13.98 7.13
C GLU A 460 -20.27 -13.09 6.20
N THR A 461 -20.28 -13.36 4.89
CA THR A 461 -19.47 -12.67 3.89
C THR A 461 -20.01 -11.28 3.56
N LEU A 462 -19.18 -10.47 2.89
CA LEU A 462 -19.62 -9.21 2.31
C LEU A 462 -20.88 -9.39 1.44
N PHE A 463 -21.01 -10.54 0.74
CA PHE A 463 -22.22 -10.82 -0.04
C PHE A 463 -23.47 -10.89 0.84
N ALA A 464 -23.42 -11.57 1.96
CA ALA A 464 -24.55 -11.64 2.89
C ALA A 464 -24.89 -10.25 3.48
N GLN A 465 -23.88 -9.41 3.69
CA GLN A 465 -24.05 -8.07 4.24
C GLN A 465 -24.59 -7.05 3.22
N TYR A 466 -24.19 -7.16 1.96
CA TYR A 466 -24.47 -6.15 0.94
C TYR A 466 -25.31 -6.63 -0.24
N GLY A 467 -25.44 -7.94 -0.47
CA GLY A 467 -26.24 -8.54 -1.55
C GLY A 467 -25.85 -8.04 -2.93
N GLU A 468 -26.84 -7.75 -3.77
CA GLU A 468 -26.65 -7.23 -5.14
C GLU A 468 -25.81 -5.94 -5.22
N ARG A 469 -25.67 -5.21 -4.11
CA ARG A 469 -24.82 -3.99 -4.04
C ARG A 469 -23.33 -4.32 -4.23
N LEU A 470 -22.94 -5.58 -4.07
CA LEU A 470 -21.60 -6.04 -4.39
C LEU A 470 -21.23 -5.89 -5.87
N SER A 471 -22.20 -5.72 -6.76
CA SER A 471 -21.91 -5.29 -8.14
C SER A 471 -21.15 -3.96 -8.20
N ARG A 472 -21.29 -3.15 -7.14
CA ARG A 472 -20.56 -1.88 -6.95
C ARG A 472 -19.22 -2.04 -6.23
N ILE A 473 -18.79 -3.27 -5.92
CA ILE A 473 -17.45 -3.50 -5.39
C ILE A 473 -16.46 -3.24 -6.50
N GLN A 474 -15.53 -2.32 -6.21
CA GLN A 474 -14.51 -1.88 -7.17
C GLN A 474 -15.11 -1.56 -8.55
N PRO A 475 -15.95 -0.54 -8.64
CA PRO A 475 -16.61 -0.17 -9.89
C PRO A 475 -15.61 0.57 -10.80
N VAL A 476 -14.55 -0.11 -11.20
CA VAL A 476 -13.36 0.44 -11.86
C VAL A 476 -13.73 1.25 -13.09
N LYS A 477 -14.56 0.66 -13.97
CA LYS A 477 -15.00 1.37 -15.19
C LYS A 477 -15.78 2.62 -14.85
N THR A 478 -16.71 2.54 -13.89
CA THR A 478 -17.47 3.71 -13.43
C THR A 478 -16.57 4.80 -12.88
N LEU A 479 -15.55 4.46 -12.08
CA LEU A 479 -14.61 5.42 -11.52
C LEU A 479 -13.78 6.10 -12.62
N VAL A 480 -13.20 5.31 -13.51
CA VAL A 480 -12.42 5.82 -14.66
C VAL A 480 -13.27 6.72 -15.55
N ASP A 481 -14.49 6.30 -15.92
CA ASP A 481 -15.41 7.07 -16.75
C ASP A 481 -15.83 8.40 -16.08
N ASN A 482 -15.79 8.46 -14.74
CA ASN A 482 -16.04 9.68 -13.98
C ASN A 482 -14.79 10.54 -13.74
N GLY A 483 -13.62 10.15 -14.27
CA GLY A 483 -12.35 10.86 -14.10
C GLY A 483 -11.77 10.75 -12.69
N VAL A 484 -12.14 9.72 -11.93
CA VAL A 484 -11.54 9.43 -10.64
C VAL A 484 -10.22 8.69 -10.86
N HIS A 485 -9.16 9.17 -10.25
CA HIS A 485 -7.84 8.55 -10.34
C HIS A 485 -7.76 7.29 -9.49
N VAL A 486 -7.74 6.14 -10.14
CA VAL A 486 -7.68 4.82 -9.50
C VAL A 486 -6.54 4.00 -10.07
N HIS A 487 -5.96 3.16 -9.23
CA HIS A 487 -4.94 2.17 -9.63
C HIS A 487 -5.16 0.84 -8.88
N PHE A 488 -4.43 -0.21 -9.27
CA PHE A 488 -4.52 -1.50 -8.59
C PHE A 488 -3.44 -1.61 -7.52
N GLU A 489 -3.89 -1.84 -6.30
CA GLU A 489 -3.01 -2.19 -5.19
C GLU A 489 -2.49 -3.62 -5.32
N GLY A 490 -1.38 -3.88 -4.65
CA GLY A 490 -0.71 -5.16 -4.62
C GLY A 490 -0.43 -5.68 -3.22
N GLY A 491 0.82 -5.54 -2.80
CA GLY A 491 1.27 -5.89 -1.45
C GLY A 491 1.84 -7.29 -1.31
N LYS A 492 1.56 -8.21 -2.25
CA LYS A 492 2.02 -9.60 -2.14
C LYS A 492 2.68 -10.08 -3.43
N PRO A 493 3.95 -10.53 -3.39
CA PRO A 493 4.59 -11.13 -4.56
C PRO A 493 3.88 -12.38 -5.09
N ASP A 494 3.09 -13.05 -4.27
CA ASP A 494 2.33 -14.23 -4.65
C ASP A 494 1.05 -13.89 -5.45
N GLU A 495 0.69 -12.60 -5.47
CA GLU A 495 -0.38 -12.03 -6.28
C GLU A 495 0.20 -11.01 -7.27
N PRO A 496 0.94 -11.48 -8.31
CA PRO A 496 1.71 -10.60 -9.18
C PRO A 496 0.82 -9.67 -10.00
N PRO A 497 1.37 -8.54 -10.51
CA PRO A 497 0.60 -7.56 -11.28
C PRO A 497 -0.15 -8.15 -12.47
N MET A 498 0.41 -9.11 -13.19
CA MET A 498 -0.26 -9.76 -14.33
C MET A 498 -1.53 -10.51 -13.91
N TRP A 499 -1.50 -11.17 -12.75
CA TRP A 499 -2.65 -11.86 -12.19
C TRP A 499 -3.78 -10.89 -11.79
N ARG A 500 -3.42 -9.72 -11.24
CA ARG A 500 -4.38 -8.66 -10.93
C ARG A 500 -4.98 -8.06 -12.20
N ILE A 501 -4.17 -7.76 -13.20
CA ILE A 501 -4.62 -7.25 -14.51
C ILE A 501 -5.68 -8.19 -15.11
N GLU A 502 -5.41 -9.50 -15.18
CA GLU A 502 -6.35 -10.48 -15.73
C GLU A 502 -7.71 -10.41 -15.06
N ARG A 503 -7.75 -10.30 -13.74
CA ARG A 503 -9.00 -10.23 -12.97
C ARG A 503 -9.82 -8.98 -13.28
N PHE A 504 -9.19 -7.86 -13.48
CA PHE A 504 -9.91 -6.63 -13.82
C PHE A 504 -10.31 -6.55 -15.30
N VAL A 505 -9.59 -7.24 -16.17
CA VAL A 505 -9.93 -7.36 -17.59
C VAL A 505 -11.04 -8.38 -17.82
N THR A 506 -11.06 -9.47 -17.07
CA THR A 506 -12.04 -10.55 -17.24
C THR A 506 -13.19 -10.52 -16.24
N ARG A 507 -12.96 -9.98 -15.03
CA ARG A 507 -13.87 -10.06 -13.87
C ARG A 507 -14.26 -11.51 -13.53
N VAL A 508 -13.38 -12.45 -13.84
CA VAL A 508 -13.55 -13.87 -13.57
C VAL A 508 -12.51 -14.34 -12.57
N ASP A 509 -12.96 -14.99 -11.51
CA ASP A 509 -12.11 -15.72 -10.59
C ASP A 509 -12.31 -17.22 -10.76
N ARG A 510 -11.37 -17.87 -11.41
CA ARG A 510 -11.37 -19.33 -11.60
C ARG A 510 -10.69 -20.06 -10.45
N PHE A 511 -9.77 -19.36 -9.76
CA PHE A 511 -8.98 -19.92 -8.67
C PHE A 511 -8.76 -18.86 -7.61
N GLN A 512 -8.95 -19.22 -6.34
CA GLN A 512 -8.80 -18.28 -5.24
C GLN A 512 -7.35 -17.79 -5.05
N THR A 513 -6.37 -18.61 -5.50
CA THR A 513 -4.95 -18.25 -5.44
C THR A 513 -4.22 -18.78 -6.69
N ARG A 514 -3.10 -18.13 -7.03
CA ARG A 514 -2.20 -18.63 -8.08
C ARG A 514 -1.68 -20.03 -7.78
N SER A 515 -1.50 -20.37 -6.51
CA SER A 515 -1.08 -21.71 -6.05
C SER A 515 -2.16 -22.76 -6.37
N GLU A 516 -3.44 -22.44 -6.23
CA GLU A 516 -4.53 -23.35 -6.60
C GLU A 516 -4.60 -23.55 -8.10
N ARG A 517 -4.38 -22.50 -8.89
CA ARG A 517 -4.27 -22.60 -10.36
C ARG A 517 -3.09 -23.50 -10.78
N ALA A 518 -1.93 -23.31 -10.14
CA ALA A 518 -0.77 -24.16 -10.41
C ALA A 518 -1.04 -25.64 -10.07
N ARG A 519 -1.73 -25.92 -8.96
CA ARG A 519 -2.17 -27.26 -8.59
C ARG A 519 -3.16 -27.86 -9.60
N ALA A 520 -4.11 -27.06 -10.09
CA ALA A 520 -5.06 -27.50 -11.12
C ALA A 520 -4.34 -27.88 -12.41
N LYS A 521 -3.39 -27.06 -12.86
CA LYS A 521 -2.55 -27.34 -14.03
C LYS A 521 -1.70 -28.61 -13.85
N ALA A 522 -1.25 -28.89 -12.63
CA ALA A 522 -0.49 -30.10 -12.29
C ALA A 522 -1.38 -31.35 -12.10
N GLY A 523 -2.69 -31.28 -12.31
CA GLY A 523 -3.62 -32.39 -12.09
C GLY A 523 -3.85 -32.75 -10.61
N ALA A 524 -3.39 -31.92 -9.68
CA ALA A 524 -3.46 -32.16 -8.24
C ALA A 524 -4.69 -31.48 -7.63
N GLY A 525 -5.89 -31.93 -7.97
CA GLY A 525 -7.18 -31.57 -7.39
C GLY A 525 -7.27 -30.16 -6.76
N ALA A 526 -7.51 -29.13 -7.57
CA ALA A 526 -7.75 -27.78 -7.10
C ALA A 526 -9.24 -27.48 -7.07
N ARG A 527 -9.68 -26.70 -6.09
CA ARG A 527 -11.04 -26.24 -5.99
C ARG A 527 -11.27 -25.14 -7.04
N GLN A 528 -11.87 -25.49 -8.17
CA GLN A 528 -12.36 -24.51 -9.13
C GLN A 528 -13.62 -23.85 -8.58
N THR A 529 -13.61 -22.53 -8.49
CA THR A 529 -14.80 -21.73 -8.25
C THR A 529 -14.85 -20.67 -9.33
N GLU A 530 -15.52 -20.94 -10.42
CA GLU A 530 -15.75 -19.89 -11.42
C GLU A 530 -16.76 -18.89 -10.85
N ARG A 531 -16.31 -17.65 -10.68
CA ARG A 531 -17.12 -16.56 -10.17
C ARG A 531 -16.89 -15.33 -11.03
N THR A 532 -17.98 -14.68 -11.35
CA THR A 532 -17.99 -13.42 -12.10
C THR A 532 -18.68 -12.34 -11.28
N TRP A 533 -18.09 -11.16 -11.24
CA TRP A 533 -18.64 -10.01 -10.54
C TRP A 533 -18.57 -8.76 -11.39
N GLY A 534 -19.70 -8.03 -11.52
CA GLY A 534 -19.70 -6.74 -12.16
C GLY A 534 -19.04 -6.77 -13.55
N LEU A 535 -19.54 -7.63 -14.44
CA LEU A 535 -19.03 -7.73 -15.82
C LEU A 535 -19.14 -6.41 -16.58
N ASP A 536 -20.03 -5.52 -16.14
CA ASP A 536 -20.18 -4.15 -16.61
C ASP A 536 -19.02 -3.24 -16.17
N GLN A 537 -18.16 -3.69 -15.24
CA GLN A 537 -17.02 -2.97 -14.70
C GLN A 537 -15.67 -3.44 -15.24
N VAL A 538 -15.65 -4.23 -16.30
CA VAL A 538 -14.40 -4.61 -16.98
C VAL A 538 -13.72 -3.38 -17.57
N VAL A 539 -12.41 -3.36 -17.53
CA VAL A 539 -11.57 -2.39 -18.23
C VAL A 539 -10.76 -3.10 -19.31
N ASP A 540 -10.40 -2.40 -20.37
CA ASP A 540 -9.53 -2.98 -21.38
C ASP A 540 -8.10 -3.17 -20.83
N ARG A 541 -7.32 -4.03 -21.51
CA ARG A 541 -5.95 -4.36 -21.08
C ARG A 541 -5.00 -3.17 -21.08
N LYS A 542 -5.24 -2.14 -21.88
CA LYS A 542 -4.44 -0.91 -21.87
C LYS A 542 -4.69 -0.12 -20.60
N GLN A 543 -5.96 0.05 -20.23
CA GLN A 543 -6.32 0.70 -18.98
C GLN A 543 -5.82 -0.12 -17.78
N ALA A 544 -5.97 -1.42 -17.79
CA ALA A 544 -5.48 -2.29 -16.72
C ALA A 544 -3.94 -2.21 -16.54
N LEU A 545 -3.19 -2.12 -17.66
CA LEU A 545 -1.75 -1.89 -17.59
C LEU A 545 -1.41 -0.50 -17.03
N ARG A 546 -2.17 0.55 -17.40
CA ARG A 546 -2.00 1.89 -16.80
C ARG A 546 -2.15 1.85 -15.28
N MET A 547 -3.10 1.09 -14.77
CA MET A 547 -3.41 1.03 -13.35
C MET A 547 -2.31 0.39 -12.49
N VAL A 548 -1.39 -0.35 -13.06
CA VAL A 548 -0.19 -0.87 -12.35
C VAL A 548 1.09 -0.14 -12.73
N THR A 549 1.00 0.90 -13.56
CA THR A 549 2.14 1.69 -14.05
C THR A 549 1.88 3.19 -13.95
N SER A 550 1.30 3.84 -14.96
CA SER A 550 1.14 5.31 -15.01
C SER A 550 0.18 5.84 -13.94
N ASP A 551 -0.93 5.15 -13.69
CA ASP A 551 -1.92 5.58 -12.70
C ASP A 551 -1.37 5.35 -11.28
N ALA A 552 -0.62 4.25 -11.07
CA ALA A 552 0.10 4.02 -9.83
C ALA A 552 1.23 5.05 -9.61
N ALA A 553 1.93 5.46 -10.69
CA ALA A 553 2.91 6.55 -10.61
C ALA A 553 2.24 7.88 -10.24
N PHE A 554 1.01 8.12 -10.74
CA PHE A 554 0.21 9.26 -10.35
C PHE A 554 -0.16 9.22 -8.87
N PHE A 555 -0.56 8.06 -8.36
CA PHE A 555 -0.89 7.85 -6.95
C PHE A 555 0.25 8.27 -6.01
N ILE A 556 1.48 7.88 -6.32
CA ILE A 556 2.66 8.20 -5.51
C ILE A 556 3.31 9.56 -5.85
N GLY A 557 2.75 10.32 -6.80
CA GLY A 557 3.29 11.62 -7.23
C GLY A 557 4.58 11.54 -8.05
N ASP A 558 4.83 10.40 -8.72
CA ASP A 558 6.01 10.16 -9.56
C ASP A 558 5.72 10.12 -11.06
N GLU A 559 4.55 10.53 -11.51
CA GLU A 559 4.14 10.46 -12.92
C GLU A 559 5.08 11.18 -13.90
N LYS A 560 5.90 12.11 -13.41
CA LYS A 560 6.94 12.78 -14.22
C LYS A 560 8.22 11.97 -14.32
N LEU A 561 8.39 10.95 -13.48
CA LEU A 561 9.63 10.18 -13.34
C LEU A 561 9.46 8.70 -13.66
N LEU A 562 8.27 8.15 -13.48
CA LEU A 562 7.95 6.72 -13.57
C LEU A 562 6.63 6.49 -14.34
N GLY A 563 6.24 5.24 -14.48
CA GLY A 563 4.93 4.79 -14.94
C GLY A 563 4.74 4.77 -16.46
N SER A 564 5.66 5.32 -17.25
CA SER A 564 5.64 5.22 -18.71
C SER A 564 7.05 5.21 -19.28
N ILE A 565 7.20 4.67 -20.50
CA ILE A 565 8.49 4.62 -21.21
C ILE A 565 8.60 5.86 -22.10
N GLU A 566 8.99 6.98 -21.49
CA GLU A 566 9.15 8.27 -22.15
C GLU A 566 10.51 8.85 -21.86
N LYS A 567 11.08 9.56 -22.84
CA LYS A 567 12.40 10.18 -22.72
C LYS A 567 12.54 11.03 -21.47
N GLY A 568 13.58 10.77 -20.69
CA GLY A 568 13.93 11.48 -19.46
C GLY A 568 13.38 10.85 -18.18
N LYS A 569 12.40 9.96 -18.26
CA LYS A 569 11.93 9.16 -17.11
C LYS A 569 12.96 8.10 -16.73
N TYR A 570 12.88 7.59 -15.51
CA TYR A 570 13.73 6.47 -15.09
C TYR A 570 13.48 5.24 -15.97
N ALA A 571 14.55 4.53 -16.27
CA ALA A 571 14.50 3.30 -17.04
C ALA A 571 14.16 2.11 -16.13
N ASP A 572 12.94 2.11 -15.60
CA ASP A 572 12.34 1.00 -14.89
C ASP A 572 11.47 0.25 -15.89
N LEU A 573 11.89 -0.97 -16.24
CA LEU A 573 11.31 -1.73 -17.34
C LEU A 573 11.12 -3.20 -16.95
N VAL A 574 10.08 -3.81 -17.50
CA VAL A 574 9.82 -5.25 -17.37
C VAL A 574 9.70 -5.87 -18.75
N VAL A 575 10.50 -6.88 -19.03
CA VAL A 575 10.34 -7.73 -20.21
C VAL A 575 9.46 -8.92 -19.82
N LEU A 576 8.34 -9.09 -20.48
CA LEU A 576 7.41 -10.20 -20.28
C LEU A 576 7.83 -11.43 -21.11
N SER A 577 7.38 -12.61 -20.70
CA SER A 577 7.67 -13.87 -21.40
C SER A 577 7.05 -13.95 -22.80
N GLY A 578 6.05 -13.12 -23.12
CA GLY A 578 5.33 -13.10 -24.39
C GLY A 578 4.82 -11.73 -24.79
N ASP A 579 3.90 -11.71 -25.73
CA ASP A 579 3.26 -10.50 -26.24
C ASP A 579 1.97 -10.20 -25.47
N TYR A 580 2.03 -9.18 -24.60
CA TYR A 580 0.90 -8.75 -23.78
C TYR A 580 -0.35 -8.36 -24.60
N MET A 581 -0.14 -7.78 -25.79
CA MET A 581 -1.25 -7.33 -26.62
C MET A 581 -1.90 -8.47 -27.44
N ALA A 582 -1.26 -9.64 -27.54
CA ALA A 582 -1.72 -10.74 -28.36
C ALA A 582 -2.25 -11.94 -27.58
N VAL A 583 -1.84 -12.14 -26.33
CA VAL A 583 -2.38 -13.23 -25.51
C VAL A 583 -3.88 -13.04 -25.26
N PRO A 584 -4.67 -14.12 -25.14
CA PRO A 584 -6.07 -14.04 -24.69
C PRO A 584 -6.17 -13.35 -23.34
N ASP A 585 -7.32 -12.71 -23.04
CA ASP A 585 -7.51 -11.99 -21.77
C ASP A 585 -7.39 -12.92 -20.56
N ASP A 586 -7.81 -14.17 -20.69
CA ASP A 586 -7.72 -15.21 -19.64
C ASP A 586 -6.35 -15.93 -19.58
N GLY A 587 -5.38 -15.46 -20.33
CA GLY A 587 -4.00 -15.91 -20.32
C GLY A 587 -3.00 -14.81 -19.92
N ILE A 588 -3.48 -13.65 -19.51
CA ILE A 588 -2.62 -12.53 -19.14
C ILE A 588 -1.75 -12.87 -17.93
N ASP A 589 -2.26 -13.59 -16.94
CA ASP A 589 -1.51 -13.96 -15.74
C ASP A 589 -0.41 -15.01 -15.99
N GLU A 590 -0.42 -15.65 -17.17
CA GLU A 590 0.64 -16.57 -17.62
C GLU A 590 1.89 -15.84 -18.11
N LEU A 591 1.76 -14.53 -18.38
CA LEU A 591 2.89 -13.70 -18.75
C LEU A 591 3.76 -13.41 -17.51
N GLU A 592 4.93 -14.02 -17.48
CA GLU A 592 5.89 -13.83 -16.40
C GLU A 592 6.95 -12.80 -16.79
N PRO A 593 7.41 -11.95 -15.85
CA PRO A 593 8.61 -11.16 -16.04
C PRO A 593 9.82 -12.08 -16.25
N VAL A 594 10.52 -11.89 -17.36
CA VAL A 594 11.78 -12.61 -17.67
C VAL A 594 13.01 -11.74 -17.43
N ILE A 595 12.85 -10.41 -17.46
CA ILE A 595 13.87 -9.44 -17.08
C ILE A 595 13.19 -8.30 -16.35
N THR A 596 13.75 -7.88 -15.22
CA THR A 596 13.36 -6.66 -14.52
C THR A 596 14.55 -5.71 -14.46
N ILE A 597 14.31 -4.45 -14.83
CA ILE A 597 15.32 -3.40 -14.90
C ILE A 597 14.88 -2.24 -14.01
N VAL A 598 15.77 -1.76 -13.16
CA VAL A 598 15.56 -0.58 -12.30
C VAL A 598 16.68 0.42 -12.57
N GLY A 599 16.31 1.64 -12.97
CA GLY A 599 17.29 2.67 -13.28
C GLY A 599 18.31 2.22 -14.32
N GLY A 600 17.89 1.48 -15.35
CA GLY A 600 18.74 0.96 -16.41
C GLY A 600 19.59 -0.26 -16.04
N LYS A 601 19.57 -0.72 -14.81
CA LYS A 601 20.31 -1.90 -14.35
C LYS A 601 19.41 -3.13 -14.35
N VAL A 602 19.87 -4.23 -14.95
CA VAL A 602 19.18 -5.53 -14.86
C VAL A 602 19.32 -6.03 -13.42
N VAL A 603 18.19 -6.10 -12.70
CA VAL A 603 18.12 -6.53 -11.30
C VAL A 603 17.56 -7.93 -11.13
N PHE A 604 16.83 -8.42 -12.12
CA PHE A 604 16.39 -9.81 -12.24
C PHE A 604 16.52 -10.26 -13.70
N ASP A 605 17.06 -11.46 -13.92
CA ASP A 605 17.17 -12.11 -15.23
C ASP A 605 16.80 -13.59 -15.08
N GLY A 606 15.55 -13.92 -15.39
CA GLY A 606 15.00 -15.27 -15.33
C GLY A 606 15.32 -16.15 -16.54
N ARG A 607 16.13 -15.67 -17.48
CA ARG A 607 16.61 -16.45 -18.65
C ARG A 607 17.85 -17.29 -18.31
N LYS A 608 18.46 -17.03 -17.17
CA LYS A 608 19.66 -17.71 -16.67
C LYS A 608 19.33 -18.96 -15.89
#